data_d6373a9c79b9e33a602d3af091d3df64
#
_entry.id   d6373a9c79b9e33a602d3af091d3df64
#
_cell.length_a   1.000
_cell.length_b   1.000
_cell.length_c   1.000
_cell.angle_alpha   90.00
_cell.angle_beta   90.00
_cell.angle_gamma   90.00
#
_symmetry.space_group_name_H-M   'P 1'
#
loop_
_entity.id
_entity.type
_entity.pdbx_description
1 polymer ?
#
loop_
_entity_poly.entity_id
_entity_poly.type
_entity_poly.pdbx_seq_one_letter_code
_entity_poly.pdbx_strand_id
1 'polypeptide(L)'
;MAAIAALGMNAGLFNNEVTYTKRGTTFALVAQKAQSVNLNIYAEGTGGKPVKTVAMRKGEKGVWKAEVKGDLKGRFYTFNVKQDGKMLGETPGLFAKAVGVNGKRGAIIDMAATNPEGWESDRALGYAPTDIIVYESHNRDFSVSRKEARYPGKFLALTEPWAIEHLKSLGVTAIHLLPSFDYASVDEEHLDRPQFNWGYDPLNYNVPEGSYSTNPFKPEVRVKEFKQMVKALHDAGIAVILDVVYNHTMDIHNSNFQRTNPDVFYRKNDKGEYSDGSGCGNETASEHPLMRQYMIESFKYWADEYHLDGFRVDLMGVHDIATMNLIREALPKNVLIYGEGWSAGSCAYPVEKLAMKANVYQMPGIAAFSDEMRDSIRGPFSDDHQSAFLAAKPGHQESIKAGIVGCIEHPQVDYSKVNYSKKPWAIEPTQMMAYVSCHDDLCLVDRLKASIPGIGTDELIRLDLLAQTAVFTSQGVPFMLSGEEMLRDKKGVHNSYISPDSINQLPWDNMQKYPQVFAYYQGLIALRKAHPAFRLGSAELVRKHLEFLPVGEGLVAFRLKDNAGGDAWRDIYVVLNANKYACMVDVPEDAYTSVVAAGKVNLDGIRSTTTSKLEVPAQSALIVHN
;
A
#
# COMPACT_ATOMS: atom_id res chain seq x y z
N MET A 1 -16.20 4.73 15.93
CA MET A 1 -16.74 5.00 17.29
C MET A 1 -17.76 3.93 17.72
N ALA A 2 -18.76 3.63 16.89
CA ALA A 2 -19.75 2.58 17.19
C ALA A 2 -19.11 1.19 17.43
N ALA A 3 -18.13 0.81 16.62
CA ALA A 3 -17.42 -0.48 16.77
C ALA A 3 -16.65 -0.57 18.10
N ILE A 4 -16.05 0.51 18.56
CA ILE A 4 -15.33 0.57 19.84
C ILE A 4 -16.34 0.46 21.00
N ALA A 5 -17.45 1.19 20.89
CA ALA A 5 -18.52 1.14 21.91
C ALA A 5 -19.17 -0.24 22.01
N ALA A 6 -19.39 -0.92 20.86
CA ALA A 6 -19.95 -2.28 20.82
C ALA A 6 -19.06 -3.32 21.52
N LEU A 7 -17.73 -3.08 21.62
CA LEU A 7 -16.78 -3.91 22.34
C LEU A 7 -16.65 -3.55 23.82
N GLY A 8 -17.43 -2.58 24.33
CA GLY A 8 -17.31 -2.07 25.70
C GLY A 8 -16.02 -1.29 25.95
N MET A 9 -15.33 -0.87 24.93
CA MET A 9 -14.08 -0.12 24.99
C MET A 9 -14.34 1.38 25.11
N ASN A 10 -13.42 2.10 25.77
CA ASN A 10 -13.52 3.54 25.90
C ASN A 10 -13.00 4.22 24.62
N ALA A 11 -13.85 4.97 23.92
CA ALA A 11 -13.44 5.72 22.76
C ALA A 11 -12.34 6.73 23.11
N GLY A 12 -11.25 6.74 22.34
CA GLY A 12 -10.12 7.64 22.56
C GLY A 12 -9.19 7.24 23.70
N LEU A 13 -9.18 5.96 24.10
CA LEU A 13 -8.29 5.45 25.13
C LEU A 13 -6.82 5.77 24.85
N PHE A 14 -6.38 5.59 23.60
CA PHE A 14 -5.02 5.88 23.16
C PHE A 14 -4.91 7.28 22.51
N ASN A 15 -5.91 7.68 21.74
CA ASN A 15 -5.87 8.95 21.02
C ASN A 15 -5.84 10.16 21.98
N ASN A 16 -6.34 10.02 23.19
CA ASN A 16 -6.32 11.06 24.23
C ASN A 16 -5.08 11.01 25.12
N GLU A 17 -4.03 10.30 24.72
CA GLU A 17 -2.80 10.15 25.53
C GLU A 17 -2.18 11.50 25.88
N VAL A 18 -2.19 12.47 24.94
CA VAL A 18 -1.73 13.84 25.19
C VAL A 18 -2.75 14.81 24.58
N THR A 19 -3.24 15.72 25.40
CA THR A 19 -4.17 16.78 24.97
C THR A 19 -3.61 18.13 25.36
N TYR A 20 -3.21 18.90 24.36
CA TYR A 20 -2.62 20.22 24.52
C TYR A 20 -3.68 21.32 24.51
N THR A 21 -3.56 22.26 25.45
CA THR A 21 -4.16 23.60 25.39
C THR A 21 -3.16 24.64 25.87
N LYS A 22 -3.36 25.91 25.54
CA LYS A 22 -2.52 27.01 26.04
C LYS A 22 -2.54 27.14 27.56
N ARG A 23 -3.59 26.66 28.23
CA ARG A 23 -3.73 26.73 29.71
C ARG A 23 -3.11 25.54 30.42
N GLY A 24 -2.99 24.43 29.75
CA GLY A 24 -2.45 23.22 30.33
C GLY A 24 -2.52 22.04 29.37
N THR A 25 -1.67 21.07 29.62
CA THR A 25 -1.62 19.81 28.86
C THR A 25 -1.98 18.67 29.78
N THR A 26 -2.87 17.80 29.34
CA THR A 26 -3.24 16.56 30.03
C THR A 26 -2.57 15.37 29.37
N PHE A 27 -2.11 14.46 30.23
CA PHE A 27 -1.43 13.21 29.83
C PHE A 27 -2.23 12.04 30.41
N ALA A 28 -2.46 11.03 29.59
CA ALA A 28 -3.25 9.84 29.97
C ALA A 28 -2.64 8.59 29.33
N LEU A 29 -1.72 7.96 30.05
CA LEU A 29 -1.00 6.77 29.54
C LEU A 29 -1.69 5.48 29.99
N VAL A 30 -1.92 4.57 29.05
CA VAL A 30 -2.33 3.20 29.35
C VAL A 30 -1.11 2.39 29.82
N ALA A 31 -1.12 1.98 31.09
CA ALA A 31 -0.08 1.13 31.67
C ALA A 31 -0.73 0.28 32.77
N GLN A 32 -1.40 -0.81 32.38
CA GLN A 32 -2.36 -1.53 33.22
C GLN A 32 -1.72 -2.15 34.47
N LYS A 33 -0.51 -2.66 34.35
CA LYS A 33 0.20 -3.34 35.44
C LYS A 33 1.28 -2.48 36.10
N ALA A 34 1.35 -1.20 35.77
CA ALA A 34 2.35 -0.30 36.31
C ALA A 34 2.17 -0.11 37.82
N GLN A 35 3.29 -0.04 38.54
CA GLN A 35 3.36 0.33 39.95
C GLN A 35 3.43 1.84 40.13
N SER A 36 4.09 2.51 39.20
CA SER A 36 4.18 3.98 39.12
C SER A 36 4.52 4.40 37.71
N VAL A 37 4.17 5.63 37.37
CA VAL A 37 4.54 6.27 36.10
C VAL A 37 5.02 7.68 36.38
N ASN A 38 6.21 8.02 35.90
CA ASN A 38 6.75 9.38 35.92
C ASN A 38 6.63 9.99 34.53
N LEU A 39 6.17 11.24 34.49
CA LEU A 39 6.16 12.08 33.30
C LEU A 39 7.34 13.03 33.38
N ASN A 40 8.24 12.99 32.40
CA ASN A 40 9.36 13.92 32.30
C ASN A 40 9.07 14.94 31.19
N ILE A 41 9.25 16.22 31.50
CA ILE A 41 9.17 17.32 30.55
C ILE A 41 10.58 17.81 30.24
N TYR A 42 10.90 17.96 28.96
CA TYR A 42 12.19 18.40 28.46
C TYR A 42 12.06 19.70 27.66
N ALA A 43 13.13 20.52 27.70
CA ALA A 43 13.23 21.70 26.85
C ALA A 43 13.56 21.35 25.40
N GLU A 44 14.34 20.30 25.18
CA GLU A 44 14.87 19.90 23.89
C GLU A 44 14.41 18.48 23.48
N GLY A 45 14.42 18.22 22.17
CA GLY A 45 14.05 16.92 21.60
C GLY A 45 15.04 15.80 21.85
N THR A 46 16.27 16.14 22.23
CA THR A 46 17.34 15.20 22.58
C THR A 46 18.28 15.83 23.58
N GLY A 47 18.98 14.99 24.36
CA GLY A 47 19.94 15.45 25.35
C GLY A 47 19.32 16.19 26.55
N GLY A 48 20.18 16.70 27.44
CA GLY A 48 19.73 17.44 28.60
C GLY A 48 19.02 16.62 29.67
N LYS A 49 18.60 17.31 30.72
CA LYS A 49 17.83 16.73 31.84
C LYS A 49 16.40 17.23 31.79
N PRO A 50 15.43 16.50 32.39
CA PRO A 50 14.07 16.99 32.50
C PRO A 50 14.05 18.36 33.22
N VAL A 51 13.29 19.30 32.68
CA VAL A 51 13.01 20.58 33.35
C VAL A 51 11.92 20.41 34.41
N LYS A 52 11.14 19.33 34.31
CA LYS A 52 10.11 18.98 35.29
C LYS A 52 9.86 17.48 35.24
N THR A 53 9.67 16.87 36.40
CA THR A 53 9.20 15.47 36.53
C THR A 53 7.94 15.47 37.37
N VAL A 54 6.90 14.78 36.89
CA VAL A 54 5.60 14.68 37.55
C VAL A 54 5.28 13.22 37.81
N ALA A 55 4.98 12.87 39.05
CA ALA A 55 4.41 11.56 39.37
C ALA A 55 2.95 11.52 38.90
N MET A 56 2.64 10.60 38.01
CA MET A 56 1.28 10.43 37.50
C MET A 56 0.41 9.68 38.51
N ARG A 57 -0.89 9.91 38.44
CA ARG A 57 -1.87 9.27 39.32
C ARG A 57 -2.59 8.15 38.57
N LYS A 58 -2.71 7.00 39.22
CA LYS A 58 -3.45 5.87 38.70
C LYS A 58 -4.94 6.20 38.65
N GLY A 59 -5.54 6.09 37.46
CA GLY A 59 -6.96 6.22 37.24
C GLY A 59 -7.62 4.87 36.99
N GLU A 60 -8.82 4.90 36.46
CA GLU A 60 -9.58 3.71 36.13
C GLU A 60 -8.97 2.95 34.93
N LYS A 61 -9.23 1.65 34.83
CA LYS A 61 -8.83 0.78 33.71
C LYS A 61 -7.33 0.81 33.38
N GLY A 62 -6.48 1.09 34.36
CA GLY A 62 -5.03 1.14 34.18
C GLY A 62 -4.50 2.35 33.43
N VAL A 63 -5.29 3.42 33.36
CA VAL A 63 -4.87 4.70 32.76
C VAL A 63 -4.24 5.58 33.84
N TRP A 64 -3.02 6.03 33.59
CA TRP A 64 -2.30 6.96 34.46
C TRP A 64 -2.44 8.38 33.93
N LYS A 65 -2.74 9.33 34.80
CA LYS A 65 -3.08 10.70 34.43
C LYS A 65 -2.18 11.73 35.11
N ALA A 66 -1.88 12.80 34.38
CA ALA A 66 -1.26 14.01 34.92
C ALA A 66 -1.78 15.23 34.13
N GLU A 67 -1.82 16.36 34.83
CA GLU A 67 -2.08 17.66 34.21
C GLU A 67 -0.92 18.60 34.56
N VAL A 68 -0.39 19.25 33.53
CA VAL A 68 0.65 20.25 33.70
C VAL A 68 0.12 21.60 33.23
N LYS A 69 -0.02 22.54 34.14
CA LYS A 69 -0.52 23.89 33.87
C LYS A 69 0.48 24.72 33.07
N GLY A 70 -0.04 25.65 32.29
CA GLY A 70 0.75 26.55 31.47
C GLY A 70 0.86 26.05 30.01
N ASP A 71 1.45 26.88 29.17
CA ASP A 71 1.65 26.60 27.76
C ASP A 71 2.92 25.77 27.54
N LEU A 72 2.76 24.48 27.27
CA LEU A 72 3.88 23.59 27.03
C LEU A 72 4.26 23.46 25.54
N LYS A 73 3.66 24.24 24.66
CA LYS A 73 4.04 24.22 23.24
C LYS A 73 5.54 24.43 23.07
N GLY A 74 6.17 23.55 22.28
CA GLY A 74 7.62 23.58 22.07
C GLY A 74 8.41 22.75 23.08
N ARG A 75 7.75 22.15 24.08
CA ARG A 75 8.36 21.20 24.99
C ARG A 75 8.26 19.78 24.48
N PHE A 76 9.07 18.91 25.09
CA PHE A 76 9.10 17.48 24.80
C PHE A 76 8.82 16.70 26.07
N TYR A 77 8.41 15.45 25.90
CA TYR A 77 8.04 14.61 27.05
C TYR A 77 8.43 13.16 26.85
N THR A 78 8.60 12.47 27.97
CA THR A 78 8.66 11.01 28.03
C THR A 78 7.86 10.53 29.25
N PHE A 79 7.42 9.28 29.15
CA PHE A 79 6.92 8.53 30.29
C PHE A 79 7.98 7.51 30.72
N ASN A 80 8.05 7.23 32.02
CA ASN A 80 8.89 6.17 32.55
C ASN A 80 8.07 5.33 33.53
N VAL A 81 7.79 4.09 33.11
CA VAL A 81 6.91 3.15 33.81
C VAL A 81 7.73 2.24 34.71
N LYS A 82 7.28 2.06 35.95
CA LYS A 82 7.80 1.03 36.86
C LYS A 82 6.84 -0.14 36.92
N GLN A 83 7.35 -1.34 36.63
CA GLN A 83 6.60 -2.58 36.72
C GLN A 83 7.51 -3.70 37.24
N ASP A 84 6.98 -4.54 38.13
CA ASP A 84 7.73 -5.65 38.75
C ASP A 84 9.06 -5.19 39.38
N GLY A 85 9.03 -4.03 40.02
CA GLY A 85 10.20 -3.45 40.68
C GLY A 85 11.24 -2.81 39.76
N LYS A 86 11.01 -2.79 38.44
CA LYS A 86 11.97 -2.27 37.44
C LYS A 86 11.39 -1.09 36.69
N MET A 87 12.26 -0.09 36.45
CA MET A 87 11.97 0.97 35.49
C MET A 87 12.14 0.42 34.07
N LEU A 88 11.12 0.59 33.24
CA LEU A 88 11.11 0.02 31.89
C LEU A 88 11.86 0.86 30.86
N GLY A 89 12.24 2.08 31.22
CA GLY A 89 12.92 3.02 30.35
C GLY A 89 11.98 4.09 29.79
N GLU A 90 12.55 5.22 29.44
CA GLU A 90 11.78 6.35 28.90
C GLU A 90 11.22 6.04 27.51
N THR A 91 10.00 6.48 27.29
CA THR A 91 9.26 6.28 26.04
C THR A 91 8.41 7.52 25.72
N PRO A 92 8.22 7.87 24.45
CA PRO A 92 7.25 8.92 24.07
C PRO A 92 5.79 8.47 24.27
N GLY A 93 5.57 7.26 24.78
CA GLY A 93 4.25 6.68 24.96
C GLY A 93 3.80 5.87 23.75
N LEU A 94 2.50 5.60 23.70
CA LEU A 94 1.90 4.73 22.70
C LEU A 94 1.33 5.49 21.50
N PHE A 95 0.87 6.72 21.72
CA PHE A 95 0.12 7.46 20.72
C PHE A 95 0.62 8.91 20.57
N ALA A 96 1.93 9.09 20.53
CA ALA A 96 2.50 10.40 20.22
C ALA A 96 2.09 10.83 18.81
N LYS A 97 1.61 12.06 18.68
CA LYS A 97 1.19 12.67 17.41
C LYS A 97 2.26 13.56 16.80
N ALA A 98 3.26 13.89 17.61
CA ALA A 98 4.45 14.60 17.23
C ALA A 98 5.61 14.12 18.10
N VAL A 99 6.80 14.09 17.52
CA VAL A 99 8.02 13.63 18.21
C VAL A 99 9.19 14.55 17.89
N GLY A 100 10.18 14.55 18.76
CA GLY A 100 11.47 15.15 18.50
C GLY A 100 12.30 14.30 17.53
N VAL A 101 13.49 14.78 17.23
CA VAL A 101 14.45 14.13 16.36
C VAL A 101 14.69 12.67 16.80
N ASN A 102 14.72 11.77 15.83
CA ASN A 102 14.84 10.31 16.03
C ASN A 102 13.72 9.66 16.86
N GLY A 103 12.61 10.37 17.09
CA GLY A 103 11.43 9.79 17.71
C GLY A 103 11.56 9.37 19.18
N LYS A 104 12.59 9.80 19.88
CA LYS A 104 12.88 9.35 21.26
C LYS A 104 12.00 10.03 22.31
N ARG A 105 11.52 11.23 22.02
CA ARG A 105 10.64 12.01 22.89
C ARG A 105 9.41 12.44 22.14
N GLY A 106 8.26 12.37 22.79
CA GLY A 106 7.05 13.02 22.30
C GLY A 106 7.24 14.54 22.29
N ALA A 107 6.54 15.22 21.42
CA ALA A 107 6.57 16.67 21.32
C ALA A 107 5.19 17.26 21.55
N ILE A 108 5.13 18.41 22.16
CA ILE A 108 3.90 19.15 22.42
C ILE A 108 3.81 20.26 21.39
N ILE A 109 2.85 20.12 20.45
CA ILE A 109 2.61 21.07 19.38
C ILE A 109 1.15 21.52 19.36
N ASP A 110 0.90 22.64 18.71
CA ASP A 110 -0.44 23.04 18.33
C ASP A 110 -0.77 22.36 16.98
N MET A 111 -1.53 21.28 17.03
CA MET A 111 -1.85 20.48 15.83
C MET A 111 -2.61 21.30 14.78
N ALA A 112 -3.53 22.17 15.19
CA ALA A 112 -4.28 23.01 14.27
C ALA A 112 -3.39 24.00 13.50
N ALA A 113 -2.30 24.46 14.11
CA ALA A 113 -1.33 25.34 13.46
C ALA A 113 -0.52 24.66 12.36
N THR A 114 -0.58 23.33 12.24
CA THR A 114 0.08 22.56 11.18
C THR A 114 -0.75 22.47 9.91
N ASN A 115 -2.02 22.89 9.93
CA ASN A 115 -2.91 22.80 8.79
C ASN A 115 -2.49 23.79 7.70
N PRO A 116 -2.26 23.34 6.46
CA PRO A 116 -1.98 24.24 5.34
C PRO A 116 -3.23 25.03 4.96
N GLU A 117 -3.03 26.09 4.18
CA GLU A 117 -4.12 26.90 3.65
C GLU A 117 -5.12 26.01 2.88
N GLY A 118 -6.42 26.20 3.18
CA GLY A 118 -7.51 25.44 2.56
C GLY A 118 -7.74 24.05 3.15
N TRP A 119 -7.01 23.67 4.20
CA TRP A 119 -7.13 22.34 4.81
C TRP A 119 -8.53 22.06 5.37
N GLU A 120 -9.21 23.08 5.88
CA GLU A 120 -10.56 22.96 6.44
C GLU A 120 -11.61 22.54 5.40
N SER A 121 -11.36 22.79 4.11
CA SER A 121 -12.22 22.35 3.01
C SER A 121 -11.68 21.10 2.30
N ASP A 122 -10.48 20.65 2.61
CA ASP A 122 -9.94 19.41 2.08
C ASP A 122 -10.64 18.19 2.68
N ARG A 123 -10.83 17.17 1.87
CA ARG A 123 -11.44 15.89 2.26
C ARG A 123 -10.80 14.77 1.46
N ALA A 124 -10.90 13.54 1.97
CA ALA A 124 -10.68 12.35 1.16
C ALA A 124 -11.55 12.44 -0.11
N LEU A 125 -10.99 12.02 -1.25
CA LEU A 125 -11.60 12.21 -2.56
C LEU A 125 -12.86 11.36 -2.78
N GLY A 126 -13.02 10.27 -2.01
CA GLY A 126 -14.22 9.45 -2.05
C GLY A 126 -14.39 8.64 -3.33
N TYR A 127 -13.32 8.29 -4.01
CA TYR A 127 -13.37 7.44 -5.18
C TYR A 127 -13.98 6.07 -4.86
N ALA A 128 -14.84 5.58 -5.75
CA ALA A 128 -15.25 4.19 -5.71
C ALA A 128 -14.04 3.29 -5.99
N PRO A 129 -13.97 2.07 -5.43
CA PRO A 129 -12.86 1.14 -5.72
C PRO A 129 -12.65 0.89 -7.21
N THR A 130 -13.70 0.94 -8.03
CA THR A 130 -13.63 0.82 -9.49
C THR A 130 -12.91 1.97 -10.19
N ASP A 131 -12.77 3.11 -9.53
CA ASP A 131 -12.07 4.29 -10.08
C ASP A 131 -10.61 4.37 -9.64
N ILE A 132 -10.17 3.44 -8.79
CA ILE A 132 -8.81 3.44 -8.24
C ILE A 132 -7.84 2.75 -9.19
N ILE A 133 -6.74 3.45 -9.47
CA ILE A 133 -5.55 2.94 -10.16
C ILE A 133 -4.37 3.37 -9.29
N VAL A 134 -3.70 2.39 -8.66
CA VAL A 134 -2.69 2.64 -7.64
C VAL A 134 -1.29 2.74 -8.23
N TYR A 135 -0.57 3.76 -7.82
CA TYR A 135 0.84 3.98 -8.11
C TYR A 135 1.62 3.87 -6.79
N GLU A 136 2.34 2.77 -6.59
CA GLU A 136 3.15 2.55 -5.40
C GLU A 136 4.45 3.34 -5.50
N SER A 137 4.75 4.16 -4.50
CA SER A 137 5.92 5.04 -4.52
C SER A 137 6.58 5.14 -3.15
N HIS A 138 7.89 5.34 -3.15
CA HIS A 138 8.68 5.66 -1.97
C HIS A 138 9.06 7.14 -2.00
N ASN A 139 8.94 7.83 -0.88
CA ASN A 139 9.17 9.28 -0.82
C ASN A 139 10.57 9.70 -1.30
N ARG A 140 11.59 8.88 -1.02
CA ARG A 140 12.95 9.21 -1.43
C ARG A 140 13.24 8.80 -2.87
N ASP A 141 12.93 7.56 -3.25
CA ASP A 141 13.33 7.04 -4.56
C ASP A 141 12.63 7.74 -5.73
N PHE A 142 11.42 8.23 -5.51
CA PHE A 142 10.66 8.95 -6.53
C PHE A 142 11.36 10.21 -7.02
N SER A 143 11.98 10.97 -6.15
CA SER A 143 12.46 12.32 -6.47
C SER A 143 13.96 12.53 -6.31
N VAL A 144 14.68 11.65 -5.63
CA VAL A 144 16.10 11.88 -5.26
C VAL A 144 17.00 12.05 -6.47
N SER A 145 16.69 11.41 -7.60
CA SER A 145 17.46 11.52 -8.86
C SER A 145 16.89 12.55 -9.84
N ARG A 146 15.78 13.19 -9.51
CA ARG A 146 15.14 14.17 -10.41
C ARG A 146 15.88 15.51 -10.33
N LYS A 147 16.46 15.94 -11.44
CA LYS A 147 17.29 17.16 -11.49
C LYS A 147 16.52 18.44 -11.13
N GLU A 148 15.24 18.50 -11.49
CA GLU A 148 14.37 19.66 -11.25
C GLU A 148 13.80 19.68 -9.84
N ALA A 149 13.99 18.62 -9.05
CA ALA A 149 13.42 18.55 -7.70
C ALA A 149 14.07 19.57 -6.77
N ARG A 150 13.25 20.44 -6.21
CA ARG A 150 13.66 21.41 -5.20
C ARG A 150 13.83 20.74 -3.83
N TYR A 151 13.00 19.72 -3.57
CA TYR A 151 12.97 18.97 -2.31
C TYR A 151 13.21 17.47 -2.55
N PRO A 152 14.38 17.07 -3.11
CA PRO A 152 14.61 15.67 -3.45
C PRO A 152 14.54 14.77 -2.22
N GLY A 153 13.79 13.69 -2.33
CA GLY A 153 13.62 12.70 -1.26
C GLY A 153 12.70 13.13 -0.11
N LYS A 154 11.94 14.20 -0.26
CA LYS A 154 11.09 14.77 0.80
C LYS A 154 9.60 14.71 0.44
N PHE A 155 8.72 14.82 1.44
CA PHE A 155 7.28 14.95 1.23
C PHE A 155 6.95 16.07 0.23
N LEU A 156 7.63 17.20 0.36
CA LEU A 156 7.37 18.37 -0.48
C LEU A 156 7.72 18.16 -1.96
N ALA A 157 8.50 17.15 -2.32
CA ALA A 157 8.74 16.82 -3.72
C ALA A 157 7.43 16.49 -4.47
N LEU A 158 6.47 15.86 -3.78
CA LEU A 158 5.16 15.53 -4.35
C LEU A 158 4.20 16.73 -4.44
N THR A 159 4.60 17.90 -3.95
CA THR A 159 3.88 19.17 -4.16
C THR A 159 4.39 19.93 -5.37
N GLU A 160 5.51 19.54 -5.93
CA GLU A 160 6.16 20.25 -7.03
C GLU A 160 5.42 20.01 -8.35
N PRO A 161 5.33 21.04 -9.23
CA PRO A 161 4.58 20.92 -10.49
C PRO A 161 5.00 19.74 -11.37
N TRP A 162 6.30 19.45 -11.47
CA TRP A 162 6.79 18.33 -12.28
C TRP A 162 6.27 16.97 -11.81
N ALA A 163 6.16 16.78 -10.49
CA ALA A 163 5.67 15.54 -9.90
C ALA A 163 4.15 15.38 -10.13
N ILE A 164 3.40 16.42 -9.86
CA ILE A 164 1.95 16.46 -10.09
C ILE A 164 1.62 16.24 -11.57
N GLU A 165 2.33 16.91 -12.47
CA GLU A 165 2.16 16.75 -13.91
C GLU A 165 2.44 15.32 -14.37
N HIS A 166 3.50 14.71 -13.86
CA HIS A 166 3.84 13.32 -14.20
C HIS A 166 2.70 12.37 -13.83
N LEU A 167 2.23 12.45 -12.59
CA LEU A 167 1.15 11.57 -12.10
C LEU A 167 -0.16 11.81 -12.85
N LYS A 168 -0.52 13.06 -13.10
CA LYS A 168 -1.74 13.42 -13.85
C LYS A 168 -1.66 12.96 -15.30
N SER A 169 -0.52 13.16 -15.96
CA SER A 169 -0.34 12.77 -17.36
C SER A 169 -0.34 11.25 -17.52
N LEU A 170 0.23 10.51 -16.58
CA LEU A 170 0.12 9.05 -16.53
C LEU A 170 -1.33 8.59 -16.35
N GLY A 171 -2.09 9.31 -15.53
CA GLY A 171 -3.51 9.07 -15.33
C GLY A 171 -3.86 8.25 -14.09
N VAL A 172 -2.89 7.88 -13.25
CA VAL A 172 -3.16 7.18 -11.99
C VAL A 172 -4.04 8.03 -11.08
N THR A 173 -4.88 7.38 -10.29
CA THR A 173 -5.87 8.07 -9.44
C THR A 173 -5.52 8.04 -7.96
N ALA A 174 -4.55 7.21 -7.59
CA ALA A 174 -4.11 7.09 -6.21
C ALA A 174 -2.60 6.84 -6.15
N ILE A 175 -1.95 7.45 -5.19
CA ILE A 175 -0.56 7.14 -4.83
C ILE A 175 -0.56 6.36 -3.52
N HIS A 176 0.07 5.20 -3.53
CA HIS A 176 0.38 4.42 -2.32
C HIS A 176 1.80 4.76 -1.91
N LEU A 177 1.95 5.43 -0.80
CA LEU A 177 3.27 5.78 -0.24
C LEU A 177 3.74 4.64 0.67
N LEU A 178 4.94 4.12 0.44
CA LEU A 178 5.62 3.21 1.36
C LEU A 178 5.64 3.85 2.75
N PRO A 179 5.96 3.09 3.82
CA PRO A 179 5.83 3.59 5.18
C PRO A 179 6.34 5.01 5.34
N SER A 180 5.45 5.90 5.73
CA SER A 180 5.70 7.34 5.91
C SER A 180 5.41 7.79 7.35
N PHE A 181 5.10 6.85 8.23
CA PHE A 181 5.11 7.03 9.67
C PHE A 181 6.56 6.96 10.19
N ASP A 182 6.77 7.37 11.42
CA ASP A 182 8.08 7.40 12.07
C ASP A 182 8.67 5.99 12.25
N TYR A 183 9.77 5.72 11.57
CA TYR A 183 10.48 4.44 11.64
C TYR A 183 11.94 4.64 12.10
N ALA A 184 12.58 3.57 12.60
CA ALA A 184 13.79 3.66 13.40
C ALA A 184 15.10 3.75 12.63
N SER A 185 15.15 3.21 11.39
CA SER A 185 16.42 2.90 10.71
C SER A 185 17.16 4.08 10.11
N VAL A 186 16.54 5.25 9.99
CA VAL A 186 17.19 6.45 9.46
C VAL A 186 17.54 7.41 10.60
N ASP A 187 18.82 7.78 10.68
CA ASP A 187 19.30 8.75 11.66
C ASP A 187 18.96 10.17 11.21
N GLU A 188 17.94 10.75 11.83
CA GLU A 188 17.43 12.08 11.51
C GLU A 188 18.37 13.21 11.89
N GLU A 189 19.36 12.97 12.75
CA GLU A 189 20.38 13.96 13.13
C GLU A 189 21.45 14.13 12.05
N HIS A 190 21.53 13.20 11.10
CA HIS A 190 22.58 13.15 10.06
C HIS A 190 22.02 13.01 8.66
N LEU A 191 20.97 13.77 8.32
CA LEU A 191 20.37 13.78 6.98
C LEU A 191 21.25 14.42 5.89
N ASP A 192 22.39 14.96 6.25
CA ASP A 192 23.48 15.38 5.35
C ASP A 192 24.15 14.19 4.65
N ARG A 193 23.94 12.96 5.15
CA ARG A 193 24.39 11.71 4.55
C ARG A 193 23.23 11.02 3.85
N PRO A 194 23.44 10.43 2.66
CA PRO A 194 22.42 9.61 2.02
C PRO A 194 22.07 8.42 2.91
N GLN A 195 20.78 8.24 3.18
CA GLN A 195 20.24 7.12 3.93
C GLN A 195 18.96 6.67 3.25
N PHE A 196 18.81 5.38 3.04
CA PHE A 196 17.63 4.78 2.44
C PHE A 196 17.13 3.62 3.30
N ASN A 197 15.84 3.59 3.52
CA ASN A 197 15.13 2.42 4.02
C ASN A 197 13.70 2.44 3.49
N TRP A 198 13.12 1.26 3.26
CA TRP A 198 11.69 1.19 2.90
C TRP A 198 10.79 1.68 4.03
N GLY A 199 11.23 1.56 5.29
CA GLY A 199 10.49 2.04 6.44
C GLY A 199 9.62 1.01 7.16
N TYR A 200 9.84 -0.27 6.94
CA TYR A 200 9.06 -1.34 7.61
C TYR A 200 9.61 -1.69 9.01
N ASP A 201 10.12 -0.70 9.72
CA ASP A 201 10.63 -0.82 11.08
C ASP A 201 9.98 0.25 11.99
N PRO A 202 8.66 0.12 12.26
CA PRO A 202 7.88 1.16 12.94
C PRO A 202 8.35 1.45 14.36
N LEU A 203 8.49 2.72 14.66
CA LEU A 203 8.86 3.25 15.99
C LEU A 203 7.69 3.99 16.64
N ASN A 204 7.16 5.03 15.98
CA ASN A 204 5.98 5.78 16.43
C ASN A 204 4.92 5.76 15.33
N TYR A 205 3.87 5.00 15.54
CA TYR A 205 2.86 4.70 14.51
C TYR A 205 2.04 5.90 14.04
N ASN A 206 1.94 6.96 14.84
CA ASN A 206 0.98 8.04 14.61
C ASN A 206 1.64 9.39 14.29
N VAL A 207 2.87 9.33 13.83
CA VAL A 207 3.70 10.50 13.50
C VAL A 207 4.29 10.32 12.10
N PRO A 208 4.27 11.34 11.23
CA PRO A 208 5.01 11.29 9.97
C PRO A 208 6.52 11.15 10.17
N GLU A 209 7.19 10.44 9.24
CA GLU A 209 8.64 10.21 9.29
C GLU A 209 9.43 11.51 9.13
N GLY A 210 10.37 11.71 10.02
CA GLY A 210 11.14 12.96 10.05
C GLY A 210 12.16 13.10 8.94
N SER A 211 12.72 12.00 8.43
CA SER A 211 13.69 12.05 7.33
C SER A 211 13.08 12.55 6.02
N TYR A 212 11.77 12.50 5.88
CA TYR A 212 11.05 13.04 4.72
C TYR A 212 10.62 14.49 4.89
N SER A 213 10.85 15.09 6.08
CA SER A 213 10.61 16.51 6.30
C SER A 213 11.87 17.34 6.00
N THR A 214 11.68 18.63 5.83
CA THR A 214 12.81 19.54 5.62
C THR A 214 13.56 19.87 6.91
N ASN A 215 12.96 19.61 8.07
CA ASN A 215 13.61 19.84 9.36
C ASN A 215 13.06 18.90 10.45
N PRO A 216 13.72 17.77 10.71
CA PRO A 216 13.27 16.81 11.72
C PRO A 216 13.45 17.29 13.17
N PHE A 217 14.24 18.35 13.40
CA PHE A 217 14.44 18.90 14.72
C PHE A 217 13.25 19.74 15.22
N LYS A 218 12.41 20.23 14.31
CA LYS A 218 11.18 20.94 14.63
C LYS A 218 9.98 20.01 14.42
N PRO A 219 9.33 19.54 15.50
CA PRO A 219 8.32 18.49 15.43
C PRO A 219 7.12 18.81 14.53
N GLU A 220 6.71 20.08 14.48
CA GLU A 220 5.58 20.53 13.67
C GLU A 220 5.84 20.46 12.16
N VAL A 221 7.11 20.48 11.73
CA VAL A 221 7.46 20.55 10.31
C VAL A 221 7.04 19.27 9.57
N ARG A 222 7.35 18.09 10.11
CA ARG A 222 6.98 16.81 9.49
C ARG A 222 5.47 16.67 9.36
N VAL A 223 4.72 17.13 10.34
CA VAL A 223 3.25 17.08 10.35
C VAL A 223 2.68 18.00 9.29
N LYS A 224 3.14 19.25 9.25
CA LYS A 224 2.70 20.24 8.27
C LYS A 224 3.03 19.84 6.84
N GLU A 225 4.25 19.37 6.59
CA GLU A 225 4.70 19.01 5.24
C GLU A 225 4.00 17.77 4.72
N PHE A 226 3.66 16.81 5.57
CA PHE A 226 2.82 15.69 5.18
C PHE A 226 1.42 16.17 4.75
N LYS A 227 0.81 17.07 5.51
CA LYS A 227 -0.49 17.67 5.15
C LYS A 227 -0.41 18.48 3.85
N GLN A 228 0.67 19.23 3.64
CA GLN A 228 0.89 19.95 2.39
C GLN A 228 0.96 19.00 1.18
N MET A 229 1.64 17.88 1.34
CA MET A 229 1.70 16.83 0.32
C MET A 229 0.31 16.27 0.01
N VAL A 230 -0.45 15.88 1.01
CA VAL A 230 -1.82 15.37 0.85
C VAL A 230 -2.70 16.40 0.13
N LYS A 231 -2.65 17.66 0.57
CA LYS A 231 -3.44 18.75 -0.03
C LYS A 231 -3.12 18.95 -1.50
N ALA A 232 -1.83 18.97 -1.86
CA ALA A 232 -1.40 19.14 -3.25
C ALA A 232 -1.86 17.97 -4.13
N LEU A 233 -1.78 16.74 -3.64
CA LEU A 233 -2.23 15.55 -4.35
C LEU A 233 -3.76 15.56 -4.51
N HIS A 234 -4.50 15.88 -3.47
CA HIS A 234 -5.97 16.01 -3.52
C HIS A 234 -6.41 17.08 -4.52
N ASP A 235 -5.75 18.24 -4.52
CA ASP A 235 -6.05 19.31 -5.48
C ASP A 235 -5.83 18.88 -6.93
N ALA A 236 -4.96 17.90 -7.14
CA ALA A 236 -4.71 17.30 -8.45
C ALA A 236 -5.63 16.11 -8.76
N GLY A 237 -6.55 15.75 -7.87
CA GLY A 237 -7.44 14.61 -8.03
C GLY A 237 -6.77 13.25 -7.77
N ILE A 238 -5.67 13.24 -7.01
CA ILE A 238 -4.91 12.03 -6.68
C ILE A 238 -5.16 11.67 -5.21
N ALA A 239 -5.72 10.51 -4.99
CA ALA A 239 -5.94 9.94 -3.67
C ALA A 239 -4.62 9.54 -3.01
N VAL A 240 -4.55 9.58 -1.68
CA VAL A 240 -3.35 9.23 -0.92
C VAL A 240 -3.62 8.02 -0.04
N ILE A 241 -2.84 6.97 -0.26
CA ILE A 241 -2.91 5.69 0.47
C ILE A 241 -1.63 5.56 1.30
N LEU A 242 -1.79 5.29 2.59
CA LEU A 242 -0.66 5.07 3.49
C LEU A 242 -0.39 3.58 3.68
N ASP A 243 0.87 3.18 3.56
CA ASP A 243 1.35 1.86 3.97
C ASP A 243 1.47 1.80 5.49
N VAL A 244 0.77 0.86 6.12
CA VAL A 244 0.75 0.71 7.57
C VAL A 244 1.27 -0.65 8.01
N VAL A 245 2.04 -0.66 9.09
CA VAL A 245 2.82 -1.83 9.55
C VAL A 245 2.52 -2.11 11.02
N TYR A 246 1.32 -2.60 11.32
CA TYR A 246 0.95 -2.93 12.71
C TYR A 246 1.35 -4.35 13.11
N ASN A 247 1.81 -5.17 12.15
CA ASN A 247 2.11 -6.57 12.37
C ASN A 247 3.36 -6.83 13.23
N HIS A 248 4.25 -5.85 13.36
CA HIS A 248 5.44 -5.90 14.21
C HIS A 248 5.91 -4.51 14.60
N THR A 249 6.83 -4.44 15.55
CA THR A 249 7.57 -3.23 15.91
C THR A 249 9.04 -3.38 15.51
N MET A 250 9.75 -2.27 15.42
CA MET A 250 11.16 -2.24 15.02
C MET A 250 12.06 -3.14 15.89
N ASP A 251 11.73 -3.26 17.16
CA ASP A 251 12.45 -4.05 18.16
C ASP A 251 11.46 -4.49 19.24
N ILE A 252 11.49 -5.76 19.58
CA ILE A 252 10.58 -6.29 20.61
C ILE A 252 10.96 -5.83 22.02
N HIS A 253 12.25 -5.64 22.30
CA HIS A 253 12.70 -5.35 23.66
C HIS A 253 12.59 -3.89 24.03
N ASN A 254 12.78 -2.99 23.07
CA ASN A 254 12.84 -1.55 23.28
C ASN A 254 11.63 -0.79 22.72
N SER A 255 10.61 -1.49 22.23
CA SER A 255 9.41 -0.86 21.68
C SER A 255 8.66 -0.05 22.73
N ASN A 256 7.90 0.94 22.28
CA ASN A 256 7.02 1.70 23.16
C ASN A 256 5.95 0.80 23.81
N PHE A 257 5.56 -0.28 23.16
CA PHE A 257 4.68 -1.30 23.74
C PHE A 257 5.30 -1.96 24.97
N GLN A 258 6.54 -2.43 24.86
CA GLN A 258 7.21 -3.12 25.99
C GLN A 258 7.59 -2.16 27.11
N ARG A 259 7.85 -0.90 26.81
CA ARG A 259 8.18 0.11 27.82
C ARG A 259 6.97 0.64 28.58
N THR A 260 5.77 0.24 28.18
CA THR A 260 4.51 0.64 28.84
C THR A 260 3.71 -0.55 29.38
N ASN A 261 3.58 -1.59 28.59
CA ASN A 261 2.77 -2.78 28.89
C ASN A 261 3.51 -4.04 28.41
N PRO A 262 4.54 -4.49 29.14
CA PRO A 262 5.31 -5.67 28.73
C PRO A 262 4.43 -6.87 28.39
N ASP A 263 4.71 -7.50 27.25
CA ASP A 263 4.07 -8.72 26.74
C ASP A 263 2.58 -8.61 26.32
N VAL A 264 1.95 -7.48 26.51
CA VAL A 264 0.52 -7.32 26.23
C VAL A 264 0.21 -7.28 24.72
N PHE A 265 1.07 -6.62 23.96
CA PHE A 265 0.82 -6.35 22.53
C PHE A 265 1.42 -7.40 21.59
N TYR A 266 2.12 -8.40 22.13
CA TYR A 266 2.82 -9.41 21.31
C TYR A 266 2.27 -10.80 21.53
N ARG A 267 2.24 -11.60 20.44
CA ARG A 267 1.89 -13.01 20.52
C ARG A 267 3.06 -13.84 21.02
N LYS A 268 2.74 -14.83 21.82
CA LYS A 268 3.65 -15.89 22.27
C LYS A 268 3.10 -17.24 21.85
N ASN A 269 4.00 -18.18 21.59
CA ASN A 269 3.65 -19.57 21.33
C ASN A 269 3.26 -20.28 22.64
N ASP A 270 2.89 -21.56 22.54
CA ASP A 270 2.48 -22.39 23.70
C ASP A 270 3.60 -22.59 24.74
N LYS A 271 4.85 -22.35 24.35
CA LYS A 271 6.02 -22.41 25.23
C LYS A 271 6.31 -21.08 25.94
N GLY A 272 5.52 -20.04 25.65
CA GLY A 272 5.74 -18.70 26.19
C GLY A 272 6.85 -17.91 25.50
N GLU A 273 7.32 -18.36 24.35
CA GLU A 273 8.32 -17.66 23.52
C GLU A 273 7.62 -16.70 22.57
N TYR A 274 8.27 -15.58 22.26
CA TYR A 274 7.74 -14.64 21.27
C TYR A 274 7.66 -15.29 19.89
N SER A 275 6.51 -15.13 19.26
CA SER A 275 6.29 -15.58 17.89
C SER A 275 6.78 -14.55 16.87
N ASP A 276 7.12 -15.00 15.66
CA ASP A 276 7.65 -14.17 14.59
C ASP A 276 6.99 -14.46 13.23
N GLY A 277 5.68 -14.32 13.17
CA GLY A 277 4.94 -14.44 11.91
C GLY A 277 5.24 -13.32 10.92
N SER A 278 5.85 -12.23 11.37
CA SER A 278 6.27 -11.11 10.51
C SER A 278 7.60 -11.36 9.81
N GLY A 279 8.43 -12.27 10.32
CA GLY A 279 9.80 -12.45 9.84
C GLY A 279 10.75 -11.29 10.21
N CYS A 280 10.29 -10.37 11.07
CA CYS A 280 11.05 -9.19 11.50
C CYS A 280 11.38 -9.20 13.00
N GLY A 281 11.30 -10.36 13.63
CA GLY A 281 11.70 -10.58 15.02
C GLY A 281 10.55 -10.63 16.03
N ASN A 282 9.33 -10.27 15.64
CA ASN A 282 8.16 -10.30 16.52
C ASN A 282 6.86 -10.29 15.72
N GLU A 283 5.77 -10.59 16.40
CA GLU A 283 4.42 -10.42 15.84
C GLU A 283 3.49 -9.84 16.89
N THR A 284 2.65 -8.89 16.49
CA THR A 284 1.68 -8.27 17.37
C THR A 284 0.42 -9.12 17.50
N ALA A 285 -0.27 -8.96 18.63
CA ALA A 285 -1.48 -9.69 18.98
C ALA A 285 -2.73 -8.85 18.69
N SER A 286 -3.09 -8.70 17.40
CA SER A 286 -4.24 -7.86 16.99
C SER A 286 -5.57 -8.30 17.63
N GLU A 287 -5.72 -9.57 18.00
CA GLU A 287 -6.88 -10.11 18.70
C GLU A 287 -6.95 -9.67 20.17
N HIS A 288 -5.83 -9.25 20.76
CA HIS A 288 -5.85 -8.74 22.14
C HIS A 288 -6.64 -7.42 22.19
N PRO A 289 -7.57 -7.25 23.14
CA PRO A 289 -8.45 -6.08 23.17
C PRO A 289 -7.72 -4.72 23.11
N LEU A 290 -6.57 -4.60 23.77
CA LEU A 290 -5.80 -3.37 23.75
C LEU A 290 -5.14 -3.10 22.39
N MET A 291 -4.53 -4.12 21.78
CA MET A 291 -3.92 -3.96 20.45
C MET A 291 -4.98 -3.69 19.39
N ARG A 292 -6.09 -4.39 19.46
CA ARG A 292 -7.26 -4.19 18.58
C ARG A 292 -7.75 -2.74 18.64
N GLN A 293 -7.98 -2.22 19.83
CA GLN A 293 -8.41 -0.84 20.02
C GLN A 293 -7.34 0.16 19.54
N TYR A 294 -6.08 -0.12 19.83
CA TYR A 294 -4.97 0.69 19.35
C TYR A 294 -4.97 0.83 17.83
N MET A 295 -5.08 -0.30 17.13
CA MET A 295 -5.13 -0.30 15.66
C MET A 295 -6.32 0.49 15.14
N ILE A 296 -7.52 0.27 15.68
CA ILE A 296 -8.74 0.98 15.25
C ILE A 296 -8.56 2.50 15.43
N GLU A 297 -8.05 2.95 16.59
CA GLU A 297 -7.83 4.36 16.86
C GLU A 297 -6.75 4.96 15.94
N SER A 298 -5.69 4.20 15.67
CA SER A 298 -4.60 4.63 14.80
C SER A 298 -5.03 4.81 13.34
N PHE A 299 -5.73 3.83 12.76
CA PHE A 299 -6.31 3.97 11.42
C PHE A 299 -7.24 5.17 11.33
N LYS A 300 -8.12 5.31 12.31
CA LYS A 300 -9.08 6.42 12.35
C LYS A 300 -8.38 7.76 12.48
N TYR A 301 -7.35 7.86 13.31
CA TYR A 301 -6.54 9.08 13.47
C TYR A 301 -5.90 9.52 12.14
N TRP A 302 -5.25 8.60 11.43
CA TRP A 302 -4.65 8.91 10.14
C TRP A 302 -5.69 9.34 9.10
N ALA A 303 -6.83 8.68 9.05
CA ALA A 303 -7.92 9.05 8.15
C ALA A 303 -8.50 10.43 8.47
N ASP A 304 -8.75 10.71 9.74
CA ASP A 304 -9.40 11.95 10.18
C ASP A 304 -8.44 13.15 10.13
N GLU A 305 -7.21 13.00 10.65
CA GLU A 305 -6.25 14.11 10.76
C GLU A 305 -5.56 14.44 9.45
N TYR A 306 -5.23 13.43 8.65
CA TYR A 306 -4.48 13.61 7.41
C TYR A 306 -5.34 13.44 6.15
N HIS A 307 -6.65 13.22 6.30
CA HIS A 307 -7.61 13.06 5.20
C HIS A 307 -7.23 11.94 4.22
N LEU A 308 -6.64 10.87 4.72
CA LEU A 308 -6.16 9.77 3.86
C LEU A 308 -7.32 9.05 3.18
N ASP A 309 -7.09 8.64 1.94
CA ASP A 309 -8.06 7.97 1.08
C ASP A 309 -8.02 6.45 1.19
N GLY A 310 -6.99 5.91 1.79
CA GLY A 310 -6.86 4.48 1.94
C GLY A 310 -5.62 4.05 2.72
N PHE A 311 -5.56 2.73 2.95
CA PHE A 311 -4.47 2.07 3.68
C PHE A 311 -4.08 0.78 2.98
N ARG A 312 -2.78 0.58 2.82
CA ARG A 312 -2.19 -0.72 2.47
C ARG A 312 -1.67 -1.35 3.76
N VAL A 313 -2.18 -2.51 4.10
CA VAL A 313 -1.85 -3.20 5.35
C VAL A 313 -0.74 -4.22 5.09
N ASP A 314 0.46 -3.91 5.55
CA ASP A 314 1.61 -4.78 5.47
C ASP A 314 1.35 -6.08 6.22
N LEU A 315 1.67 -7.23 5.60
CA LEU A 315 1.42 -8.55 6.18
C LEU A 315 0.05 -8.62 6.87
N MET A 316 -1.01 -8.23 6.16
CA MET A 316 -2.37 -8.23 6.70
C MET A 316 -2.76 -9.60 7.26
N GLY A 317 -2.23 -10.67 6.69
CA GLY A 317 -2.46 -12.05 7.13
C GLY A 317 -1.93 -12.36 8.54
N VAL A 318 -1.14 -11.49 9.16
CA VAL A 318 -0.76 -11.62 10.58
C VAL A 318 -1.90 -11.19 11.50
N HIS A 319 -2.79 -10.31 11.02
CA HIS A 319 -3.92 -9.79 11.79
C HIS A 319 -5.13 -10.71 11.73
N ASP A 320 -5.93 -10.70 12.78
CA ASP A 320 -7.16 -11.49 12.81
C ASP A 320 -8.30 -10.83 12.02
N ILE A 321 -9.18 -11.66 11.47
CA ILE A 321 -10.32 -11.23 10.65
C ILE A 321 -11.23 -10.26 11.42
N ALA A 322 -11.52 -10.56 12.68
CA ALA A 322 -12.41 -9.74 13.50
C ALA A 322 -11.89 -8.31 13.64
N THR A 323 -10.59 -8.15 13.90
CA THR A 323 -9.96 -6.82 14.01
C THR A 323 -10.00 -6.08 12.67
N MET A 324 -9.69 -6.74 11.56
CA MET A 324 -9.76 -6.10 10.25
C MET A 324 -11.17 -5.64 9.89
N ASN A 325 -12.19 -6.44 10.21
CA ASN A 325 -13.58 -6.05 10.00
C ASN A 325 -14.01 -4.87 10.88
N LEU A 326 -13.54 -4.80 12.12
CA LEU A 326 -13.81 -3.66 13.00
C LEU A 326 -13.12 -2.37 12.50
N ILE A 327 -11.91 -2.47 11.97
CA ILE A 327 -11.24 -1.35 11.32
C ILE A 327 -12.05 -0.88 10.10
N ARG A 328 -12.51 -1.83 9.26
CA ARG A 328 -13.36 -1.49 8.11
C ARG A 328 -14.61 -0.73 8.54
N GLU A 329 -15.28 -1.21 9.57
CA GLU A 329 -16.50 -0.60 10.10
C GLU A 329 -16.26 0.79 10.70
N ALA A 330 -15.09 1.03 11.31
CA ALA A 330 -14.72 2.31 11.92
C ALA A 330 -14.37 3.40 10.89
N LEU A 331 -14.07 3.03 9.66
CA LEU A 331 -13.68 3.95 8.59
C LEU A 331 -14.83 4.16 7.60
N PRO A 332 -14.91 5.32 6.94
CA PRO A 332 -15.84 5.54 5.85
C PRO A 332 -15.71 4.48 4.75
N LYS A 333 -16.82 4.08 4.13
CA LYS A 333 -16.85 3.03 3.09
C LYS A 333 -15.96 3.34 1.87
N ASN A 334 -15.77 4.62 1.60
CA ASN A 334 -14.95 5.10 0.50
C ASN A 334 -13.45 5.24 0.84
N VAL A 335 -13.04 4.87 2.05
CA VAL A 335 -11.62 4.72 2.40
C VAL A 335 -11.19 3.31 1.99
N LEU A 336 -10.28 3.21 1.03
CA LEU A 336 -9.82 1.93 0.52
C LEU A 336 -8.95 1.21 1.56
N ILE A 337 -9.20 -0.10 1.75
CA ILE A 337 -8.34 -0.96 2.58
C ILE A 337 -7.96 -2.17 1.76
N TYR A 338 -6.67 -2.38 1.60
CA TYR A 338 -6.13 -3.60 1.01
C TYR A 338 -4.82 -3.97 1.68
N GLY A 339 -4.40 -5.22 1.52
CA GLY A 339 -3.16 -5.66 2.13
C GLY A 339 -2.65 -6.97 1.57
N GLU A 340 -1.55 -7.40 2.13
CA GLU A 340 -0.97 -8.69 1.82
C GLU A 340 -1.70 -9.77 2.61
N GLY A 341 -2.40 -10.65 1.90
CA GLY A 341 -3.15 -11.75 2.48
C GLY A 341 -2.28 -12.95 2.85
N TRP A 342 -1.13 -12.69 3.46
CA TRP A 342 -0.18 -13.71 3.93
C TRP A 342 0.62 -13.19 5.12
N SER A 343 1.38 -14.10 5.74
CA SER A 343 2.41 -13.82 6.74
C SER A 343 3.78 -14.20 6.17
N ALA A 344 4.85 -13.76 6.81
CA ALA A 344 6.22 -14.13 6.43
C ALA A 344 6.70 -15.40 7.14
N GLY A 345 6.05 -15.78 8.22
CA GLY A 345 6.32 -16.98 9.00
C GLY A 345 5.05 -17.51 9.64
N SER A 346 5.16 -18.50 10.51
CA SER A 346 4.03 -19.05 11.25
C SER A 346 3.62 -18.11 12.38
N CYS A 347 2.33 -17.77 12.43
CA CYS A 347 1.76 -16.96 13.50
C CYS A 347 1.31 -17.85 14.69
N ALA A 348 1.43 -17.32 15.91
CA ALA A 348 0.88 -17.95 17.10
C ALA A 348 -0.62 -17.64 17.28
N TYR A 349 -1.39 -17.85 16.23
CA TYR A 349 -2.85 -17.69 16.20
C TYR A 349 -3.43 -18.59 15.11
N PRO A 350 -4.65 -19.13 15.28
CA PRO A 350 -5.23 -20.04 14.28
C PRO A 350 -5.35 -19.40 12.90
N VAL A 351 -4.80 -20.06 11.89
CA VAL A 351 -4.73 -19.53 10.52
C VAL A 351 -6.12 -19.27 9.91
N GLU A 352 -7.12 -20.06 10.30
CA GLU A 352 -8.51 -19.88 9.86
C GLU A 352 -9.18 -18.61 10.41
N LYS A 353 -8.58 -17.98 11.41
CA LYS A 353 -9.03 -16.72 12.00
C LYS A 353 -8.19 -15.52 11.55
N LEU A 354 -7.16 -15.76 10.75
CA LEU A 354 -6.28 -14.71 10.24
C LEU A 354 -6.78 -14.15 8.90
N ALA A 355 -6.43 -12.91 8.63
CA ALA A 355 -6.79 -12.20 7.40
C ALA A 355 -5.93 -12.62 6.21
N MET A 356 -5.82 -13.94 6.03
CA MET A 356 -5.18 -14.56 4.89
C MET A 356 -6.02 -14.39 3.64
N LYS A 357 -5.40 -14.45 2.47
CA LYS A 357 -6.08 -14.30 1.19
C LYS A 357 -7.28 -15.25 1.06
N ALA A 358 -7.15 -16.49 1.48
CA ALA A 358 -8.25 -17.47 1.44
C ALA A 358 -9.47 -17.06 2.28
N ASN A 359 -9.33 -16.11 3.19
CA ASN A 359 -10.38 -15.64 4.10
C ASN A 359 -10.95 -14.27 3.71
N VAL A 360 -10.50 -13.67 2.60
CA VAL A 360 -10.94 -12.33 2.17
C VAL A 360 -12.45 -12.26 1.94
N TYR A 361 -13.08 -13.36 1.53
CA TYR A 361 -14.54 -13.43 1.41
C TYR A 361 -15.29 -13.14 2.72
N GLN A 362 -14.62 -13.27 3.89
CA GLN A 362 -15.15 -12.94 5.20
C GLN A 362 -14.93 -11.48 5.60
N MET A 363 -14.27 -10.70 4.75
CA MET A 363 -13.92 -9.30 5.01
C MET A 363 -14.46 -8.39 3.90
N PRO A 364 -15.79 -8.17 3.84
CA PRO A 364 -16.39 -7.31 2.82
C PRO A 364 -15.78 -5.90 2.84
N GLY A 365 -15.43 -5.38 1.66
CA GLY A 365 -14.82 -4.06 1.54
C GLY A 365 -13.32 -4.01 1.83
N ILE A 366 -12.66 -5.14 2.03
CA ILE A 366 -11.21 -5.27 2.17
C ILE A 366 -10.68 -6.11 1.03
N ALA A 367 -9.59 -5.65 0.41
CA ALA A 367 -8.96 -6.32 -0.73
C ALA A 367 -7.61 -6.94 -0.35
N ALA A 368 -7.14 -7.86 -1.17
CA ALA A 368 -5.81 -8.45 -1.05
C ALA A 368 -5.11 -8.56 -2.41
N PHE A 369 -3.79 -8.62 -2.38
CA PHE A 369 -2.97 -8.81 -3.57
C PHE A 369 -3.14 -10.20 -4.16
N SER A 370 -3.25 -10.28 -5.49
CA SER A 370 -3.30 -11.54 -6.22
C SER A 370 -1.90 -11.97 -6.66
N ASP A 371 -1.22 -12.75 -5.83
CA ASP A 371 0.05 -13.38 -6.20
C ASP A 371 -0.14 -14.48 -7.26
N GLU A 372 -1.35 -15.05 -7.39
CA GLU A 372 -1.70 -15.94 -8.49
C GLU A 372 -1.45 -15.28 -9.85
N MET A 373 -1.95 -14.05 -10.01
CA MET A 373 -1.81 -13.30 -11.25
C MET A 373 -0.36 -12.89 -11.49
N ARG A 374 0.28 -12.29 -10.49
CA ARG A 374 1.69 -11.87 -10.56
C ARG A 374 2.58 -13.03 -11.03
N ASP A 375 2.51 -14.15 -10.35
CA ASP A 375 3.43 -15.28 -10.56
C ASP A 375 3.11 -16.06 -11.83
N SER A 376 1.84 -16.12 -12.24
CA SER A 376 1.47 -16.74 -13.51
C SER A 376 1.88 -15.92 -14.72
N ILE A 377 2.00 -14.62 -14.58
CA ILE A 377 2.50 -13.74 -15.63
C ILE A 377 4.02 -13.86 -15.73
N ARG A 378 4.75 -13.66 -14.64
CA ARG A 378 6.20 -13.44 -14.65
C ARG A 378 7.06 -14.58 -14.09
N GLY A 379 6.46 -15.48 -13.33
CA GLY A 379 7.14 -16.60 -12.68
C GLY A 379 6.99 -16.61 -11.16
N PRO A 380 7.20 -17.76 -10.51
CA PRO A 380 6.96 -17.93 -9.08
C PRO A 380 7.95 -17.12 -8.24
N PHE A 381 7.48 -16.57 -7.11
CA PHE A 381 8.32 -15.82 -6.18
C PHE A 381 9.45 -16.66 -5.57
N SER A 382 9.29 -17.98 -5.54
CA SER A 382 10.25 -18.92 -4.94
C SER A 382 11.47 -19.17 -5.81
N ASP A 383 11.45 -18.81 -7.09
CA ASP A 383 12.55 -19.00 -8.02
C ASP A 383 12.58 -17.89 -9.09
N ASP A 384 13.48 -16.94 -8.92
CA ASP A 384 13.63 -15.78 -9.81
C ASP A 384 14.02 -16.16 -11.24
N HIS A 385 14.57 -17.35 -11.45
CA HIS A 385 15.03 -17.83 -12.76
C HIS A 385 13.94 -18.59 -13.53
N GLN A 386 12.83 -18.93 -12.88
CA GLN A 386 11.73 -19.63 -13.53
C GLN A 386 10.78 -18.62 -14.20
N SER A 387 10.54 -18.81 -15.49
CA SER A 387 9.58 -18.02 -16.26
C SER A 387 8.17 -18.63 -16.19
N ALA A 388 7.19 -17.92 -16.74
CA ALA A 388 5.79 -18.35 -16.77
C ALA A 388 5.12 -17.94 -18.08
N PHE A 389 3.92 -17.38 -18.04
CA PHE A 389 3.15 -17.03 -19.24
C PHE A 389 3.92 -16.13 -20.22
N LEU A 390 4.69 -15.16 -19.75
CA LEU A 390 5.43 -14.25 -20.65
C LEU A 390 6.48 -14.97 -21.52
N ALA A 391 6.93 -16.15 -21.10
CA ALA A 391 7.79 -17.01 -21.92
C ALA A 391 6.97 -18.14 -22.63
N ALA A 392 5.68 -17.99 -22.74
CA ALA A 392 4.75 -18.97 -23.32
C ALA A 392 4.82 -20.35 -22.65
N LYS A 393 5.12 -20.41 -21.36
CA LYS A 393 5.11 -21.67 -20.60
C LYS A 393 3.67 -22.13 -20.38
N PRO A 394 3.39 -23.44 -20.53
CA PRO A 394 2.07 -23.98 -20.30
C PRO A 394 1.66 -23.96 -18.83
N GLY A 395 0.35 -24.07 -18.57
CA GLY A 395 -0.19 -24.24 -17.22
C GLY A 395 -0.49 -22.95 -16.45
N HIS A 396 -0.38 -21.78 -17.08
CA HIS A 396 -0.58 -20.48 -16.42
C HIS A 396 -1.89 -19.77 -16.80
N GLN A 397 -2.60 -20.27 -17.81
CA GLN A 397 -3.79 -19.59 -18.35
C GLN A 397 -4.90 -19.47 -17.33
N GLU A 398 -5.20 -20.52 -16.55
CA GLU A 398 -6.28 -20.47 -15.55
C GLU A 398 -6.00 -19.47 -14.43
N SER A 399 -4.74 -19.33 -14.01
CA SER A 399 -4.37 -18.33 -13.00
C SER A 399 -4.51 -16.90 -13.52
N ILE A 400 -4.18 -16.66 -14.78
CA ILE A 400 -4.38 -15.36 -15.42
C ILE A 400 -5.89 -15.08 -15.58
N LYS A 401 -6.67 -16.06 -16.00
CA LYS A 401 -8.13 -15.95 -16.09
C LYS A 401 -8.73 -15.60 -14.71
N ALA A 402 -8.29 -16.25 -13.65
CA ALA A 402 -8.69 -15.92 -12.28
C ALA A 402 -8.39 -14.46 -11.95
N GLY A 403 -7.19 -13.98 -12.30
CA GLY A 403 -6.80 -12.57 -12.13
C GLY A 403 -7.67 -11.61 -12.95
N ILE A 404 -8.00 -11.97 -14.19
CA ILE A 404 -8.84 -11.14 -15.06
C ILE A 404 -10.25 -10.96 -14.49
N VAL A 405 -10.85 -11.99 -13.91
CA VAL A 405 -12.19 -11.88 -13.30
C VAL A 405 -12.18 -11.28 -11.88
N GLY A 406 -11.00 -10.98 -11.33
CA GLY A 406 -10.89 -10.45 -9.97
C GLY A 406 -10.99 -11.51 -8.88
N CYS A 407 -10.55 -12.73 -9.16
CA CYS A 407 -10.51 -13.88 -8.23
C CYS A 407 -11.89 -14.23 -7.63
N ILE A 408 -12.96 -13.90 -8.34
CA ILE A 408 -14.34 -14.30 -8.02
C ILE A 408 -14.66 -15.66 -8.63
N GLU A 409 -15.78 -16.26 -8.21
CA GLU A 409 -16.31 -17.42 -8.89
C GLU A 409 -16.76 -17.06 -10.31
N HIS A 410 -16.30 -17.82 -11.29
CA HIS A 410 -16.68 -17.66 -12.68
C HIS A 410 -16.78 -19.04 -13.35
N PRO A 411 -17.82 -19.32 -14.16
CA PRO A 411 -18.05 -20.65 -14.72
C PRO A 411 -16.94 -21.13 -15.66
N GLN A 412 -16.14 -20.21 -16.22
CA GLN A 412 -15.06 -20.54 -17.15
C GLN A 412 -13.68 -20.52 -16.49
N VAL A 413 -13.58 -20.38 -15.16
CA VAL A 413 -12.31 -20.47 -14.44
C VAL A 413 -12.26 -21.75 -13.62
N ASP A 414 -11.33 -22.62 -13.96
CA ASP A 414 -11.07 -23.85 -13.20
C ASP A 414 -10.03 -23.58 -12.11
N TYR A 415 -10.51 -23.26 -10.91
CA TYR A 415 -9.63 -22.96 -9.78
C TYR A 415 -8.75 -24.11 -9.33
N SER A 416 -9.09 -25.36 -9.68
CA SER A 416 -8.20 -26.50 -9.39
C SER A 416 -6.84 -26.39 -10.09
N LYS A 417 -6.78 -25.60 -11.19
CA LYS A 417 -5.58 -25.35 -12.00
C LYS A 417 -4.93 -23.99 -11.71
N VAL A 418 -5.48 -23.21 -10.78
CA VAL A 418 -4.95 -21.91 -10.40
C VAL A 418 -3.81 -22.09 -9.39
N ASN A 419 -2.79 -21.25 -9.49
CA ASN A 419 -1.68 -21.21 -8.53
C ASN A 419 -2.22 -20.84 -7.13
N TYR A 420 -1.64 -21.44 -6.08
CA TYR A 420 -1.84 -21.09 -4.68
C TYR A 420 -3.30 -21.23 -4.20
N SER A 421 -4.25 -20.59 -4.86
CA SER A 421 -5.65 -20.54 -4.44
C SER A 421 -6.50 -21.51 -5.26
N LYS A 422 -6.89 -22.62 -4.65
CA LYS A 422 -7.69 -23.67 -5.31
C LYS A 422 -9.20 -23.41 -5.25
N LYS A 423 -9.59 -22.24 -4.77
CA LYS A 423 -10.99 -21.75 -4.70
C LYS A 423 -11.02 -20.25 -4.96
N PRO A 424 -12.14 -19.70 -5.46
CA PRO A 424 -12.36 -18.25 -5.45
C PRO A 424 -12.26 -17.72 -4.01
N TRP A 425 -11.62 -16.56 -3.83
CA TRP A 425 -11.46 -15.99 -2.49
C TRP A 425 -12.08 -14.58 -2.37
N ALA A 426 -12.43 -13.95 -3.48
CA ALA A 426 -13.11 -12.66 -3.51
C ALA A 426 -14.61 -12.85 -3.78
N ILE A 427 -15.46 -12.09 -3.08
CA ILE A 427 -16.90 -12.02 -3.34
C ILE A 427 -17.18 -11.04 -4.48
N GLU A 428 -16.44 -9.91 -4.48
CA GLU A 428 -16.50 -8.90 -5.53
C GLU A 428 -15.10 -8.67 -6.12
N PRO A 429 -15.00 -8.33 -7.41
CA PRO A 429 -13.70 -8.17 -8.07
C PRO A 429 -12.85 -7.05 -7.46
N THR A 430 -13.46 -6.07 -6.80
CA THR A 430 -12.77 -5.00 -6.10
C THR A 430 -12.07 -5.43 -4.81
N GLN A 431 -12.25 -6.67 -4.39
CA GLN A 431 -11.46 -7.27 -3.30
C GLN A 431 -10.11 -7.84 -3.75
N MET A 432 -9.77 -7.67 -5.01
CA MET A 432 -8.52 -8.18 -5.57
C MET A 432 -7.69 -7.04 -6.15
N MET A 433 -6.41 -6.97 -5.75
CA MET A 433 -5.42 -6.07 -6.32
C MET A 433 -4.69 -6.79 -7.45
N ALA A 434 -4.86 -6.27 -8.68
CA ALA A 434 -4.19 -6.80 -9.88
C ALA A 434 -2.83 -6.12 -10.04
N TYR A 435 -1.77 -6.90 -10.10
CA TYR A 435 -0.42 -6.37 -10.23
C TYR A 435 0.54 -7.40 -10.80
N VAL A 436 1.68 -6.94 -11.28
CA VAL A 436 2.78 -7.80 -11.73
C VAL A 436 4.09 -7.46 -11.03
N SER A 437 4.15 -6.32 -10.36
CA SER A 437 5.34 -5.84 -9.67
C SER A 437 4.96 -4.93 -8.50
N CYS A 438 5.76 -4.98 -7.45
CA CYS A 438 5.70 -4.05 -6.33
C CYS A 438 7.12 -3.77 -5.84
N HIS A 439 7.28 -3.08 -4.70
CA HIS A 439 8.61 -2.82 -4.14
C HIS A 439 9.34 -4.09 -3.69
N ASP A 440 8.60 -5.14 -3.27
CA ASP A 440 9.13 -6.43 -2.86
C ASP A 440 9.51 -7.29 -4.07
N ASP A 441 10.48 -8.19 -3.86
CA ASP A 441 11.02 -9.07 -4.88
C ASP A 441 11.64 -8.30 -6.05
N LEU A 442 11.97 -8.97 -7.14
CA LEU A 442 12.47 -8.30 -8.34
C LEU A 442 11.35 -7.46 -8.98
N CYS A 443 11.67 -6.25 -9.42
CA CYS A 443 10.78 -5.52 -10.30
C CYS A 443 10.68 -6.24 -11.66
N LEU A 444 9.68 -5.90 -12.47
CA LEU A 444 9.38 -6.64 -13.70
C LEU A 444 10.56 -6.72 -14.67
N VAL A 445 11.27 -5.60 -14.88
CA VAL A 445 12.45 -5.57 -15.76
C VAL A 445 13.53 -6.53 -15.28
N ASP A 446 13.86 -6.50 -13.99
CA ASP A 446 14.86 -7.40 -13.40
C ASP A 446 14.40 -8.85 -13.44
N ARG A 447 13.12 -9.10 -13.21
CA ARG A 447 12.56 -10.44 -13.29
C ARG A 447 12.64 -11.03 -14.69
N LEU A 448 12.33 -10.25 -15.72
CA LEU A 448 12.45 -10.67 -17.11
C LEU A 448 13.89 -11.00 -17.48
N LYS A 449 14.84 -10.17 -17.04
CA LYS A 449 16.27 -10.44 -17.25
C LYS A 449 16.77 -11.70 -16.54
N ALA A 450 16.26 -11.98 -15.35
CA ALA A 450 16.64 -13.16 -14.56
C ALA A 450 16.03 -14.45 -15.13
N SER A 451 14.76 -14.42 -15.57
CA SER A 451 14.02 -15.59 -16.00
C SER A 451 14.15 -15.90 -17.49
N ILE A 452 14.58 -14.93 -18.31
CA ILE A 452 14.82 -15.07 -19.74
C ILE A 452 16.24 -14.59 -20.03
N PRO A 453 17.27 -15.43 -19.80
CA PRO A 453 18.66 -15.03 -19.98
C PRO A 453 18.94 -14.55 -21.40
N GLY A 454 19.64 -13.43 -21.52
CA GLY A 454 19.99 -12.84 -22.82
C GLY A 454 18.85 -12.09 -23.51
N ILE A 455 17.75 -11.81 -22.83
CA ILE A 455 16.63 -11.05 -23.39
C ILE A 455 17.10 -9.67 -23.89
N GLY A 456 16.79 -9.35 -25.15
CA GLY A 456 17.08 -8.03 -25.72
C GLY A 456 16.07 -6.99 -25.26
N THR A 457 16.45 -5.70 -25.39
CA THR A 457 15.60 -4.58 -24.95
C THR A 457 14.23 -4.57 -25.64
N ASP A 458 14.17 -4.82 -26.94
CA ASP A 458 12.90 -4.79 -27.68
C ASP A 458 11.94 -5.90 -27.22
N GLU A 459 12.45 -7.10 -27.02
CA GLU A 459 11.65 -8.22 -26.49
C GLU A 459 11.21 -7.95 -25.04
N LEU A 460 12.10 -7.42 -24.21
CA LEU A 460 11.79 -7.03 -22.84
C LEU A 460 10.65 -6.02 -22.79
N ILE A 461 10.69 -5.00 -23.65
CA ILE A 461 9.63 -3.99 -23.76
C ILE A 461 8.31 -4.66 -24.18
N ARG A 462 8.31 -5.53 -25.21
CA ARG A 462 7.10 -6.21 -25.64
C ARG A 462 6.46 -7.01 -24.49
N LEU A 463 7.27 -7.75 -23.73
CA LEU A 463 6.77 -8.57 -22.61
C LEU A 463 6.30 -7.72 -21.43
N ASP A 464 6.98 -6.61 -21.15
CA ASP A 464 6.54 -5.64 -20.14
C ASP A 464 5.15 -5.09 -20.48
N LEU A 465 4.97 -4.62 -21.70
CA LEU A 465 3.70 -4.06 -22.16
C LEU A 465 2.58 -5.11 -22.17
N LEU A 466 2.89 -6.35 -22.54
CA LEU A 466 1.95 -7.47 -22.48
C LEU A 466 1.49 -7.75 -21.05
N ALA A 467 2.43 -7.79 -20.10
CA ALA A 467 2.15 -8.01 -18.70
C ALA A 467 1.20 -6.93 -18.14
N GLN A 468 1.49 -5.67 -18.43
CA GLN A 468 0.65 -4.58 -17.94
C GLN A 468 -0.72 -4.51 -18.62
N THR A 469 -0.83 -4.99 -19.85
CA THR A 469 -2.14 -5.11 -20.49
C THR A 469 -3.05 -6.08 -19.70
N ALA A 470 -2.51 -7.20 -19.22
CA ALA A 470 -3.24 -8.11 -18.36
C ALA A 470 -3.71 -7.41 -17.06
N VAL A 471 -2.82 -6.64 -16.42
CA VAL A 471 -3.13 -5.91 -15.19
C VAL A 471 -4.25 -4.88 -15.40
N PHE A 472 -4.10 -4.01 -16.40
CA PHE A 472 -5.06 -2.91 -16.60
C PHE A 472 -6.38 -3.33 -17.26
N THR A 473 -6.48 -4.54 -17.78
CA THR A 473 -7.75 -5.12 -18.28
C THR A 473 -8.43 -6.07 -17.29
N SER A 474 -7.81 -6.30 -16.13
CA SER A 474 -8.40 -7.06 -15.03
C SER A 474 -9.58 -6.31 -14.41
N GLN A 475 -10.58 -7.05 -13.95
CA GLN A 475 -11.72 -6.52 -13.19
C GLN A 475 -11.34 -6.17 -11.74
N GLY A 476 -10.19 -6.60 -11.27
CA GLY A 476 -9.61 -6.18 -9.99
C GLY A 476 -9.14 -4.74 -10.00
N VAL A 477 -8.62 -4.27 -8.88
CA VAL A 477 -8.06 -2.92 -8.75
C VAL A 477 -6.61 -2.93 -9.27
N PRO A 478 -6.28 -2.19 -10.32
CA PRO A 478 -4.92 -2.20 -10.86
C PRO A 478 -3.94 -1.46 -9.94
N PHE A 479 -2.77 -2.06 -9.84
CA PHE A 479 -1.68 -1.58 -9.01
C PHE A 479 -0.37 -1.67 -9.81
N MET A 480 0.42 -0.61 -9.81
CA MET A 480 1.72 -0.58 -10.46
C MET A 480 2.81 -0.04 -9.53
N LEU A 481 4.03 -0.49 -9.73
CA LEU A 481 5.21 0.08 -9.08
C LEU A 481 5.61 1.38 -9.76
N SER A 482 5.95 2.40 -8.98
CA SER A 482 6.51 3.64 -9.54
C SER A 482 7.75 3.36 -10.38
N GLY A 483 7.79 3.96 -11.56
CA GLY A 483 8.88 3.80 -12.51
C GLY A 483 8.69 2.66 -13.51
N GLU A 484 7.68 1.79 -13.37
CA GLU A 484 7.37 0.80 -14.41
C GLU A 484 7.08 1.48 -15.75
N GLU A 485 6.44 2.64 -15.73
CA GLU A 485 6.15 3.46 -16.91
C GLU A 485 7.41 3.99 -17.63
N MET A 486 8.58 3.81 -17.04
CA MET A 486 9.87 4.20 -17.60
C MET A 486 10.91 3.06 -17.57
N LEU A 487 10.46 1.81 -17.58
CA LEU A 487 11.32 0.61 -17.51
C LEU A 487 12.29 0.61 -16.34
N ARG A 488 11.78 0.88 -15.15
CA ARG A 488 12.57 0.85 -13.93
C ARG A 488 13.19 -0.51 -13.70
N ASP A 489 14.49 -0.53 -13.42
CA ASP A 489 15.20 -1.67 -12.83
C ASP A 489 15.79 -1.29 -11.47
N LYS A 490 16.19 -2.31 -10.72
CA LYS A 490 16.96 -2.16 -9.48
C LYS A 490 18.28 -2.93 -9.60
N LYS A 491 18.78 -3.04 -10.82
CA LYS A 491 20.06 -3.72 -11.15
C LYS A 491 20.12 -5.16 -10.64
N GLY A 492 18.98 -5.84 -10.66
CA GLY A 492 18.85 -7.24 -10.24
C GLY A 492 18.82 -7.47 -8.73
N VAL A 493 18.68 -6.41 -7.92
CA VAL A 493 18.60 -6.55 -6.47
C VAL A 493 17.20 -6.99 -6.06
N HIS A 494 17.11 -8.16 -5.43
CA HIS A 494 15.85 -8.78 -5.01
C HIS A 494 15.22 -8.06 -3.81
N ASN A 495 16.01 -7.78 -2.77
CA ASN A 495 15.56 -7.18 -1.52
C ASN A 495 16.32 -5.88 -1.27
N SER A 496 15.81 -4.79 -1.81
CA SER A 496 16.51 -3.50 -1.87
C SER A 496 16.20 -2.57 -0.69
N TYR A 497 15.66 -3.09 0.42
CA TYR A 497 15.13 -2.27 1.53
C TYR A 497 16.14 -1.30 2.16
N ILE A 498 17.44 -1.62 2.09
CA ILE A 498 18.55 -0.78 2.59
C ILE A 498 19.59 -0.47 1.50
N SER A 499 19.29 -0.80 0.27
CA SER A 499 20.19 -0.52 -0.86
C SER A 499 20.32 0.99 -1.09
N PRO A 500 21.45 1.46 -1.64
CA PRO A 500 21.65 2.89 -1.87
C PRO A 500 20.70 3.46 -2.94
N ASP A 501 20.67 4.78 -3.03
CA ASP A 501 19.87 5.50 -4.02
C ASP A 501 20.13 5.02 -5.45
N SER A 502 21.38 4.71 -5.80
CA SER A 502 21.76 4.21 -7.13
C SER A 502 21.01 2.93 -7.55
N ILE A 503 20.52 2.15 -6.59
CA ILE A 503 19.69 0.96 -6.83
C ILE A 503 18.21 1.33 -6.82
N ASN A 504 17.77 2.15 -5.86
CA ASN A 504 16.35 2.39 -5.61
C ASN A 504 15.75 3.56 -6.38
N GLN A 505 16.55 4.53 -6.80
CA GLN A 505 16.06 5.74 -7.47
C GLN A 505 15.37 5.45 -8.80
N LEU A 506 14.37 6.26 -9.14
CA LEU A 506 13.70 6.18 -10.44
C LEU A 506 14.64 6.60 -11.57
N PRO A 507 14.62 5.90 -12.71
CA PRO A 507 15.46 6.23 -13.86
C PRO A 507 14.80 7.28 -14.76
N TRP A 508 14.67 8.52 -14.25
CA TRP A 508 13.95 9.59 -14.97
C TRP A 508 14.46 9.85 -16.40
N ASP A 509 15.74 9.61 -16.66
CA ASP A 509 16.32 9.73 -18.01
C ASP A 509 15.67 8.77 -19.02
N ASN A 510 15.11 7.64 -18.54
CA ASN A 510 14.39 6.69 -19.38
C ASN A 510 13.11 7.25 -19.99
N MET A 511 12.54 8.32 -19.44
CA MET A 511 11.39 8.99 -20.03
C MET A 511 11.68 9.49 -21.44
N GLN A 512 12.90 9.95 -21.68
CA GLN A 512 13.36 10.36 -23.01
C GLN A 512 13.87 9.18 -23.84
N LYS A 513 14.44 8.19 -23.18
CA LYS A 513 15.04 7.02 -23.85
C LYS A 513 14.00 6.02 -24.35
N TYR A 514 12.91 5.84 -23.60
CA TYR A 514 11.84 4.89 -23.88
C TYR A 514 10.45 5.55 -23.80
N PRO A 515 10.19 6.60 -24.58
CA PRO A 515 8.92 7.33 -24.52
C PRO A 515 7.71 6.47 -24.89
N GLN A 516 7.91 5.43 -25.71
CA GLN A 516 6.85 4.50 -26.12
C GLN A 516 6.30 3.68 -24.95
N VAL A 517 7.11 3.41 -23.93
CA VAL A 517 6.67 2.67 -22.73
C VAL A 517 5.69 3.52 -21.93
N PHE A 518 6.07 4.76 -21.63
CA PHE A 518 5.17 5.70 -20.94
C PHE A 518 3.86 5.90 -21.71
N ALA A 519 3.95 6.10 -23.03
CA ALA A 519 2.78 6.31 -23.88
C ALA A 519 1.82 5.11 -23.84
N TYR A 520 2.35 3.89 -23.79
CA TYR A 520 1.52 2.69 -23.70
C TYR A 520 0.81 2.58 -22.35
N TYR A 521 1.51 2.80 -21.24
CA TYR A 521 0.92 2.80 -19.89
C TYR A 521 -0.15 3.89 -19.76
N GLN A 522 0.14 5.09 -20.22
CA GLN A 522 -0.81 6.21 -20.27
C GLN A 522 -2.05 5.83 -21.08
N GLY A 523 -1.87 5.18 -22.21
CA GLY A 523 -2.96 4.72 -23.07
C GLY A 523 -3.82 3.65 -22.43
N LEU A 524 -3.23 2.65 -21.77
CA LEU A 524 -3.97 1.61 -21.05
C LEU A 524 -4.80 2.20 -19.91
N ILE A 525 -4.23 3.13 -19.17
CA ILE A 525 -4.93 3.80 -18.07
C ILE A 525 -6.10 4.63 -18.61
N ALA A 526 -5.88 5.37 -19.69
CA ALA A 526 -6.93 6.15 -20.35
C ALA A 526 -8.06 5.24 -20.87
N LEU A 527 -7.72 4.10 -21.47
CA LEU A 527 -8.68 3.09 -21.94
C LEU A 527 -9.55 2.58 -20.79
N ARG A 528 -8.94 2.19 -19.70
CA ARG A 528 -9.65 1.71 -18.51
C ARG A 528 -10.58 2.77 -17.91
N LYS A 529 -10.12 4.01 -17.82
CA LYS A 529 -10.91 5.13 -17.29
C LYS A 529 -12.10 5.48 -18.18
N ALA A 530 -11.94 5.42 -19.48
CA ALA A 530 -12.99 5.72 -20.46
C ALA A 530 -14.03 4.62 -20.59
N HIS A 531 -13.69 3.37 -20.26
CA HIS A 531 -14.53 2.21 -20.54
C HIS A 531 -14.89 1.41 -19.28
N PRO A 532 -16.11 1.61 -18.74
CA PRO A 532 -16.57 0.92 -17.54
C PRO A 532 -16.63 -0.60 -17.68
N ALA A 533 -16.62 -1.14 -18.91
CA ALA A 533 -16.54 -2.58 -19.14
C ALA A 533 -15.34 -3.24 -18.45
N PHE A 534 -14.21 -2.54 -18.31
CA PHE A 534 -13.01 -3.06 -17.64
C PHE A 534 -13.07 -3.00 -16.10
N ARG A 535 -14.09 -2.36 -15.54
CA ARG A 535 -14.22 -2.10 -14.10
C ARG A 535 -15.68 -2.18 -13.66
N LEU A 536 -16.23 -3.38 -13.82
CA LEU A 536 -17.66 -3.64 -13.59
C LEU A 536 -18.07 -3.56 -12.11
N GLY A 537 -17.15 -3.83 -11.19
CA GLY A 537 -17.34 -3.64 -9.75
C GLY A 537 -18.21 -4.68 -9.04
N SER A 538 -18.83 -5.59 -9.78
CA SER A 538 -19.76 -6.58 -9.26
C SER A 538 -19.46 -7.95 -9.88
N ALA A 539 -19.41 -8.98 -9.06
CA ALA A 539 -19.22 -10.36 -9.53
C ALA A 539 -20.34 -10.81 -10.46
N GLU A 540 -21.58 -10.39 -10.17
CA GLU A 540 -22.73 -10.67 -11.03
C GLU A 540 -22.53 -10.11 -12.43
N LEU A 541 -22.11 -8.84 -12.55
CA LEU A 541 -21.85 -8.20 -13.83
C LEU A 541 -20.66 -8.85 -14.57
N VAL A 542 -19.62 -9.24 -13.86
CA VAL A 542 -18.48 -9.95 -14.45
C VAL A 542 -18.93 -11.29 -15.03
N ARG A 543 -19.69 -12.08 -14.29
CA ARG A 543 -20.21 -13.37 -14.79
C ARG A 543 -21.16 -13.20 -15.98
N LYS A 544 -21.91 -12.11 -16.03
CA LYS A 544 -22.85 -11.81 -17.13
C LYS A 544 -22.15 -11.36 -18.40
N HIS A 545 -21.13 -10.53 -18.28
CA HIS A 545 -20.55 -9.80 -19.42
C HIS A 545 -19.18 -10.32 -19.87
N LEU A 546 -18.39 -10.91 -18.99
CA LEU A 546 -17.05 -11.39 -19.34
C LEU A 546 -17.08 -12.87 -19.73
N GLU A 547 -16.63 -13.15 -20.94
CA GLU A 547 -16.59 -14.49 -21.51
C GLU A 547 -15.21 -14.78 -22.08
N PHE A 548 -14.59 -15.88 -21.65
CA PHE A 548 -13.32 -16.32 -22.21
C PHE A 548 -13.55 -17.06 -23.51
N LEU A 549 -12.64 -16.85 -24.48
CA LEU A 549 -12.63 -17.53 -25.75
C LEU A 549 -11.72 -18.75 -25.69
N PRO A 550 -12.08 -19.87 -26.41
CA PRO A 550 -11.18 -21.01 -26.51
C PRO A 550 -9.95 -20.63 -27.33
N VAL A 551 -8.77 -20.81 -26.76
CA VAL A 551 -7.48 -20.51 -27.40
C VAL A 551 -6.45 -21.57 -27.05
N GLY A 552 -5.37 -21.64 -27.83
CA GLY A 552 -4.25 -22.55 -27.59
C GLY A 552 -3.31 -22.06 -26.49
N GLU A 553 -2.22 -22.78 -26.29
CA GLU A 553 -1.18 -22.44 -25.33
C GLU A 553 -0.52 -21.10 -25.66
N GLY A 554 -0.07 -20.39 -24.64
CA GLY A 554 0.57 -19.08 -24.77
C GLY A 554 -0.40 -17.95 -25.09
N LEU A 555 -1.72 -18.21 -25.05
CA LEU A 555 -2.78 -17.25 -25.32
C LEU A 555 -3.76 -17.18 -24.15
N VAL A 556 -4.27 -15.98 -23.90
CA VAL A 556 -5.48 -15.76 -23.10
C VAL A 556 -6.34 -14.77 -23.89
N ALA A 557 -7.60 -15.11 -24.10
CA ALA A 557 -8.51 -14.25 -24.84
C ALA A 557 -9.87 -14.20 -24.14
N PHE A 558 -10.45 -13.01 -24.09
CA PHE A 558 -11.78 -12.82 -23.52
C PHE A 558 -12.51 -11.66 -24.18
N ARG A 559 -13.82 -11.65 -24.04
CA ARG A 559 -14.65 -10.54 -24.47
C ARG A 559 -15.47 -9.98 -23.32
N LEU A 560 -15.71 -8.69 -23.41
CA LEU A 560 -16.66 -7.96 -22.58
C LEU A 560 -17.84 -7.62 -23.51
N LYS A 561 -18.96 -8.29 -23.33
CA LYS A 561 -20.08 -8.28 -24.28
C LYS A 561 -21.26 -7.46 -23.81
N ASP A 562 -22.12 -7.10 -24.73
CA ASP A 562 -23.44 -6.51 -24.49
C ASP A 562 -23.36 -5.16 -23.73
N ASN A 563 -22.51 -4.25 -24.21
CA ASN A 563 -22.32 -2.92 -23.59
C ASN A 563 -22.09 -3.02 -22.08
N ALA A 564 -21.14 -3.84 -21.69
CA ALA A 564 -20.84 -4.14 -20.28
C ALA A 564 -20.67 -2.87 -19.44
N GLY A 565 -21.35 -2.79 -18.31
CA GLY A 565 -21.28 -1.63 -17.43
C GLY A 565 -21.86 -0.34 -18.02
N GLY A 566 -22.65 -0.43 -19.09
CA GLY A 566 -23.16 0.74 -19.81
C GLY A 566 -22.14 1.33 -20.78
N ASP A 567 -21.12 0.56 -21.16
CA ASP A 567 -20.09 1.01 -22.09
C ASP A 567 -20.67 1.38 -23.46
N ALA A 568 -20.06 2.38 -24.09
CA ALA A 568 -20.44 2.79 -25.44
C ALA A 568 -20.09 1.71 -26.51
N TRP A 569 -19.08 0.89 -26.25
CA TRP A 569 -18.70 -0.21 -27.13
C TRP A 569 -19.55 -1.44 -26.82
N ARG A 570 -20.09 -2.05 -27.88
CA ARG A 570 -20.95 -3.20 -27.74
C ARG A 570 -20.21 -4.42 -27.21
N ASP A 571 -19.13 -4.81 -27.87
CA ASP A 571 -18.26 -5.90 -27.49
C ASP A 571 -16.80 -5.44 -27.55
N ILE A 572 -16.02 -5.83 -26.54
CA ILE A 572 -14.59 -5.57 -26.48
C ILE A 572 -13.89 -6.93 -26.39
N TYR A 573 -12.94 -7.17 -27.29
CA TYR A 573 -12.13 -8.39 -27.32
C TYR A 573 -10.71 -8.04 -26.88
N VAL A 574 -10.20 -8.79 -25.92
CA VAL A 574 -8.82 -8.68 -25.43
C VAL A 574 -8.11 -9.99 -25.68
N VAL A 575 -6.98 -9.93 -26.38
CA VAL A 575 -6.14 -11.10 -26.64
C VAL A 575 -4.73 -10.83 -26.16
N LEU A 576 -4.22 -11.73 -25.32
CA LEU A 576 -2.86 -11.71 -24.81
C LEU A 576 -2.09 -12.85 -25.48
N ASN A 577 -1.07 -12.53 -26.28
CA ASN A 577 -0.24 -13.50 -26.98
C ASN A 577 1.20 -13.47 -26.49
N ALA A 578 1.60 -14.47 -25.73
CA ALA A 578 2.98 -14.63 -25.27
C ALA A 578 3.86 -15.42 -26.24
N ASN A 579 3.29 -16.02 -27.28
CA ASN A 579 4.03 -16.79 -28.27
C ASN A 579 4.97 -15.89 -29.08
N LYS A 580 6.10 -16.45 -29.55
CA LYS A 580 7.08 -15.77 -30.41
C LYS A 580 6.67 -15.67 -31.86
N TYR A 581 5.41 -15.98 -32.17
CA TYR A 581 4.80 -15.93 -33.50
C TYR A 581 3.39 -15.34 -33.42
N ALA A 582 2.92 -14.79 -34.51
CA ALA A 582 1.57 -14.28 -34.61
C ALA A 582 0.55 -15.43 -34.48
N CYS A 583 -0.56 -15.17 -33.80
CA CYS A 583 -1.64 -16.12 -33.60
C CYS A 583 -2.95 -15.57 -34.12
N MET A 584 -3.82 -16.48 -34.60
CA MET A 584 -5.18 -16.15 -35.06
C MET A 584 -6.19 -16.58 -34.00
N VAL A 585 -7.16 -15.73 -33.71
CA VAL A 585 -8.26 -16.04 -32.78
C VAL A 585 -9.59 -15.88 -33.52
N ASP A 586 -10.43 -16.92 -33.47
CA ASP A 586 -11.73 -16.91 -34.09
C ASP A 586 -12.69 -16.00 -33.30
N VAL A 587 -13.41 -15.16 -34.04
CA VAL A 587 -14.45 -14.26 -33.51
C VAL A 587 -15.64 -14.28 -34.47
N PRO A 588 -16.84 -13.84 -34.05
CA PRO A 588 -17.94 -13.62 -35.00
C PRO A 588 -17.51 -12.65 -36.11
N GLU A 589 -17.97 -12.88 -37.34
CA GLU A 589 -17.70 -11.94 -38.44
C GLU A 589 -18.36 -10.60 -38.16
N ASP A 590 -17.56 -9.56 -38.05
CA ASP A 590 -18.01 -8.18 -37.79
C ASP A 590 -16.92 -7.18 -38.15
N ALA A 591 -17.27 -5.89 -38.13
CA ALA A 591 -16.33 -4.81 -38.29
C ALA A 591 -15.68 -4.46 -36.93
N TYR A 592 -14.42 -4.75 -36.81
CA TYR A 592 -13.65 -4.50 -35.57
C TYR A 592 -12.68 -3.33 -35.73
N THR A 593 -12.63 -2.48 -34.74
CA THR A 593 -11.63 -1.41 -34.64
C THR A 593 -10.63 -1.75 -33.54
N SER A 594 -9.34 -1.83 -33.88
CA SER A 594 -8.29 -2.05 -32.90
C SER A 594 -7.94 -0.73 -32.20
N VAL A 595 -7.79 -0.79 -30.88
CA VAL A 595 -7.39 0.34 -30.01
C VAL A 595 -6.07 0.08 -29.29
N VAL A 596 -5.69 -1.18 -29.16
CA VAL A 596 -4.37 -1.61 -28.67
C VAL A 596 -3.85 -2.65 -29.66
N ALA A 597 -2.70 -2.39 -30.26
CA ALA A 597 -2.05 -3.32 -31.19
C ALA A 597 -0.56 -2.98 -31.33
N ALA A 598 0.27 -4.02 -31.38
CA ALA A 598 1.71 -3.92 -31.67
C ALA A 598 2.43 -2.84 -30.83
N GLY A 599 2.15 -2.80 -29.53
CA GLY A 599 2.78 -1.85 -28.58
C GLY A 599 2.27 -0.41 -28.67
N LYS A 600 1.12 -0.20 -29.31
CA LYS A 600 0.49 1.14 -29.43
C LYS A 600 -0.93 1.12 -28.88
N VAL A 601 -1.34 2.24 -28.32
CA VAL A 601 -2.70 2.49 -27.85
C VAL A 601 -3.24 3.76 -28.51
N ASN A 602 -4.43 3.66 -29.09
CA ASN A 602 -5.19 4.79 -29.60
C ASN A 602 -6.68 4.53 -29.43
N LEU A 603 -7.31 5.25 -28.52
CA LEU A 603 -8.74 5.07 -28.22
C LEU A 603 -9.64 5.45 -29.38
N ASP A 604 -9.20 6.31 -30.28
CA ASP A 604 -9.93 6.71 -31.50
C ASP A 604 -9.82 5.67 -32.63
N GLY A 605 -9.01 4.65 -32.44
CA GLY A 605 -8.80 3.56 -33.38
C GLY A 605 -7.46 3.61 -34.08
N ILE A 606 -6.85 2.43 -34.23
CA ILE A 606 -5.62 2.22 -35.00
C ILE A 606 -5.96 1.75 -36.40
N ARG A 607 -6.83 0.72 -36.49
CA ARG A 607 -7.26 0.12 -37.75
C ARG A 607 -8.65 -0.49 -37.60
N SER A 608 -9.47 -0.40 -38.64
CA SER A 608 -10.77 -1.07 -38.73
C SER A 608 -10.73 -2.14 -39.84
N THR A 609 -11.28 -3.31 -39.54
CA THR A 609 -11.28 -4.45 -40.46
C THR A 609 -12.51 -5.30 -40.20
N THR A 610 -13.21 -5.71 -41.29
CA THR A 610 -14.25 -6.72 -41.20
C THR A 610 -13.60 -8.10 -41.30
N THR A 611 -13.78 -8.91 -40.26
CA THR A 611 -13.13 -10.22 -40.17
C THR A 611 -13.85 -11.16 -39.23
N SER A 612 -13.64 -12.45 -39.43
CA SER A 612 -14.00 -13.52 -38.47
C SER A 612 -12.76 -14.07 -37.71
N LYS A 613 -11.58 -13.50 -37.95
CA LYS A 613 -10.33 -13.93 -37.30
C LYS A 613 -9.48 -12.72 -36.94
N LEU A 614 -9.12 -12.60 -35.68
CA LEU A 614 -8.21 -11.57 -35.20
C LEU A 614 -6.77 -12.08 -35.26
N GLU A 615 -5.90 -11.35 -35.95
CA GLU A 615 -4.46 -11.62 -35.96
C GLU A 615 -3.80 -10.85 -34.84
N VAL A 616 -3.11 -11.56 -33.94
CA VAL A 616 -2.41 -10.98 -32.81
C VAL A 616 -0.91 -11.16 -33.01
N PRO A 617 -0.13 -10.09 -33.13
CA PRO A 617 1.32 -10.18 -33.31
C PRO A 617 2.00 -10.93 -32.16
N ALA A 618 3.21 -11.44 -32.42
CA ALA A 618 4.02 -12.13 -31.42
C ALA A 618 4.26 -11.23 -30.19
N GLN A 619 4.20 -11.85 -29.01
CA GLN A 619 4.55 -11.21 -27.73
C GLN A 619 3.90 -9.83 -27.54
N SER A 620 2.60 -9.79 -27.76
CA SER A 620 1.84 -8.54 -27.67
C SER A 620 0.37 -8.79 -27.31
N ALA A 621 -0.31 -7.72 -26.98
CA ALA A 621 -1.74 -7.71 -26.76
C ALA A 621 -2.48 -7.04 -27.92
N LEU A 622 -3.71 -7.50 -28.18
CA LEU A 622 -4.64 -6.87 -29.09
C LEU A 622 -5.94 -6.57 -28.34
N ILE A 623 -6.43 -5.35 -28.46
CA ILE A 623 -7.76 -4.98 -27.99
C ILE A 623 -8.52 -4.37 -29.15
N VAL A 624 -9.68 -4.94 -29.45
CA VAL A 624 -10.58 -4.48 -30.51
C VAL A 624 -12.00 -4.31 -29.96
N HIS A 625 -12.78 -3.49 -30.63
CA HIS A 625 -14.21 -3.33 -30.32
C HIS A 625 -15.05 -3.26 -31.60
N ASN A 626 -16.36 -3.44 -31.45
CA ASN A 626 -17.36 -3.27 -32.51
C ASN A 626 -18.56 -2.45 -32.02
#